data_9f15b9a8d50d413232628a40190cf2ce
#
_entry.id   9f15b9a8d50d413232628a40190cf2ce
#
_cell.length_a   1.000
_cell.length_b   1.000
_cell.length_c   1.000
_cell.angle_alpha   90.00
_cell.angle_beta   90.00
_cell.angle_gamma   90.00
#
_symmetry.space_group_name_H-M   'P 1'
#
loop_
_entity.id
_entity.type
_entity.pdbx_description
1 polymer ?
#
loop_
_entity_poly.entity_id
_entity_poly.type
_entity_poly.pdbx_seq_one_letter_code
_entity_poly.pdbx_strand_id
1 'polypeptide(L)'
;MNFKTIYSVFWYLFLGCFFVWLICGLCYNFFYNDKVEQSRVELIQALNAYFPREQYMITSEVYEANRRTLLSKGLAIKIRKDSLHKDIKLIKPISGNWTLVDQTKNRYVYENESYRVYVTKDSENDGYIVVLARNNWLELLHL
;
A
#
# COMPACT_ATOMS: atom_id res chain seq x y z
N MET A 1 29.91 -24.51 -25.23
CA MET A 1 28.61 -24.73 -24.57
C MET A 1 27.52 -24.19 -25.49
N ASN A 2 26.53 -25.03 -25.86
CA ASN A 2 25.55 -24.64 -26.89
C ASN A 2 24.56 -23.61 -26.30
N PHE A 3 24.17 -22.59 -27.06
CA PHE A 3 23.28 -21.50 -26.63
C PHE A 3 21.97 -22.04 -26.02
N LYS A 4 21.43 -23.14 -26.55
CA LYS A 4 20.26 -23.84 -26.02
C LYS A 4 20.48 -24.38 -24.60
N THR A 5 21.69 -24.85 -24.28
CA THR A 5 22.02 -25.38 -22.95
C THR A 5 22.12 -24.25 -21.92
N ILE A 6 22.69 -23.13 -22.31
CA ILE A 6 22.76 -21.92 -21.42
C ILE A 6 21.35 -21.41 -21.09
N TYR A 7 20.50 -21.31 -22.10
CA TYR A 7 19.12 -20.87 -21.95
C TYR A 7 18.30 -21.79 -21.04
N SER A 8 18.44 -23.13 -21.21
CA SER A 8 17.73 -24.09 -20.37
C SER A 8 18.21 -24.04 -18.90
N VAL A 9 19.52 -23.92 -18.66
CA VAL A 9 20.06 -23.78 -17.30
C VAL A 9 19.57 -22.51 -16.62
N PHE A 10 19.57 -21.38 -17.35
CA PHE A 10 19.04 -20.13 -16.84
C PHE A 10 17.54 -20.22 -16.48
N TRP A 11 16.76 -20.89 -17.32
CA TRP A 11 15.34 -21.10 -17.10
C TRP A 11 15.05 -21.96 -15.88
N TYR A 12 15.82 -23.06 -15.67
CA TYR A 12 15.69 -23.91 -14.48
C TYR A 12 16.09 -23.19 -13.20
N LEU A 13 17.14 -22.37 -13.24
CA LEU A 13 17.55 -21.54 -12.10
C LEU A 13 16.46 -20.52 -11.76
N PHE A 14 15.91 -19.85 -12.75
CA PHE A 14 14.81 -18.89 -12.56
C PHE A 14 13.58 -19.57 -11.95
N LEU A 15 13.20 -20.72 -12.47
CA LEU A 15 12.06 -21.50 -11.96
C LEU A 15 12.31 -21.95 -10.51
N GLY A 16 13.51 -22.43 -10.20
CA GLY A 16 13.92 -22.81 -8.85
C GLY A 16 13.83 -21.66 -7.87
N CYS A 17 14.39 -20.50 -8.20
CA CYS A 17 14.29 -19.29 -7.37
C CYS A 17 12.83 -18.85 -7.17
N PHE A 18 12.00 -18.94 -8.22
CA PHE A 18 10.59 -18.61 -8.13
C PHE A 18 9.83 -19.55 -7.17
N PHE A 19 10.07 -20.86 -7.25
CA PHE A 19 9.45 -21.82 -6.32
C PHE A 19 9.91 -21.62 -4.88
N VAL A 20 11.21 -21.37 -4.64
CA VAL A 20 11.73 -21.07 -3.30
C VAL A 20 11.06 -19.81 -2.75
N TRP A 21 10.94 -18.75 -3.55
CA TRP A 21 10.26 -17.52 -3.17
C TRP A 21 8.78 -17.75 -2.81
N LEU A 22 8.09 -18.55 -3.62
CA LEU A 22 6.67 -18.87 -3.41
C LEU A 22 6.46 -19.70 -2.12
N ILE A 23 7.32 -20.69 -1.88
CA ILE A 23 7.29 -21.52 -0.66
C ILE A 23 7.61 -20.65 0.56
N CYS A 24 8.63 -19.79 0.50
CA CYS A 24 8.95 -18.88 1.59
C CYS A 24 7.79 -17.94 1.91
N GLY A 25 7.10 -17.40 0.90
CA GLY A 25 5.92 -16.56 1.09
C GLY A 25 4.75 -17.29 1.76
N LEU A 26 4.49 -18.53 1.33
CA LEU A 26 3.45 -19.38 1.94
C LEU A 26 3.80 -19.74 3.39
N CYS A 27 5.05 -20.17 3.65
CA CYS A 27 5.53 -20.47 4.99
C CYS A 27 5.46 -19.23 5.89
N TYR A 28 5.87 -18.06 5.39
CA TYR A 28 5.79 -16.82 6.16
C TYR A 28 4.35 -16.51 6.56
N ASN A 29 3.40 -16.56 5.64
CA ASN A 29 2.00 -16.31 5.94
C ASN A 29 1.41 -17.34 6.93
N PHE A 30 1.83 -18.61 6.86
CA PHE A 30 1.30 -19.67 7.73
C PHE A 30 1.88 -19.60 9.16
N PHE A 31 3.20 -19.40 9.28
CA PHE A 31 3.90 -19.41 10.57
C PHE A 31 3.91 -18.06 11.30
N TYR A 32 3.66 -16.94 10.58
CA TYR A 32 3.72 -15.60 11.15
C TYR A 32 2.37 -14.86 11.07
N ASN A 33 1.27 -15.61 11.02
CA ASN A 33 -0.08 -15.04 10.93
C ASN A 33 -0.36 -14.03 12.05
N ASP A 34 0.07 -14.33 13.29
CA ASP A 34 -0.10 -13.40 14.42
C ASP A 34 0.65 -12.08 14.23
N LYS A 35 1.86 -12.13 13.67
CA LYS A 35 2.63 -10.91 13.35
C LYS A 35 2.01 -10.12 12.21
N VAL A 36 1.42 -10.81 11.23
CA VAL A 36 0.71 -10.17 10.11
C VAL A 36 -0.53 -9.46 10.64
N GLU A 37 -1.29 -10.09 11.52
CA GLU A 37 -2.48 -9.48 12.13
C GLU A 37 -2.11 -8.31 13.05
N GLN A 38 -1.06 -8.45 13.86
CA GLN A 38 -0.53 -7.33 14.65
C GLN A 38 -0.12 -6.15 13.77
N SER A 39 0.59 -6.42 12.69
CA SER A 39 0.99 -5.41 11.71
C SER A 39 -0.21 -4.71 11.05
N ARG A 40 -1.29 -5.46 10.79
CA ARG A 40 -2.55 -4.93 10.28
C ARG A 40 -3.22 -3.99 11.28
N VAL A 41 -3.29 -4.39 12.55
CA VAL A 41 -3.84 -3.55 13.62
C VAL A 41 -3.07 -2.24 13.77
N GLU A 42 -1.73 -2.29 13.73
CA GLU A 42 -0.89 -1.09 13.75
C GLU A 42 -1.17 -0.17 12.55
N LEU A 43 -1.34 -0.73 11.35
CA LEU A 43 -1.69 0.06 10.15
C LEU A 43 -3.08 0.70 10.26
N ILE A 44 -4.06 0.01 10.85
CA ILE A 44 -5.41 0.56 11.09
C ILE A 44 -5.32 1.72 12.08
N GLN A 45 -4.56 1.57 13.16
CA GLN A 45 -4.34 2.64 14.14
C GLN A 45 -3.67 3.85 13.52
N ALA A 46 -2.63 3.64 12.73
CA ALA A 46 -1.93 4.68 12.00
C ALA A 46 -2.86 5.39 11.00
N LEU A 47 -3.64 4.64 10.23
CA LEU A 47 -4.61 5.21 9.28
C LEU A 47 -5.64 6.10 9.97
N ASN A 48 -6.20 5.65 11.10
CA ASN A 48 -7.15 6.44 11.90
C ASN A 48 -6.51 7.67 12.53
N ALA A 49 -5.24 7.60 12.93
CA ALA A 49 -4.50 8.74 13.48
C ALA A 49 -4.20 9.81 12.42
N TYR A 50 -3.88 9.39 11.19
CA TYR A 50 -3.57 10.31 10.10
C TYR A 50 -4.81 10.82 9.38
N PHE A 51 -5.90 10.05 9.37
CA PHE A 51 -7.19 10.39 8.74
C PHE A 51 -8.35 10.14 9.72
N PRO A 52 -8.49 10.95 10.77
CA PRO A 52 -9.55 10.79 11.76
C PRO A 52 -10.93 11.07 11.16
N ARG A 53 -11.90 10.24 11.54
CA ARG A 53 -13.31 10.33 11.07
C ARG A 53 -13.99 11.65 11.43
N GLU A 54 -13.47 12.36 12.42
CA GLU A 54 -13.97 13.66 12.85
C GLU A 54 -13.66 14.78 11.85
N GLN A 55 -12.58 14.62 11.08
CA GLN A 55 -12.14 15.63 10.11
C GLN A 55 -12.39 15.22 8.66
N TYR A 56 -12.55 13.91 8.40
CA TYR A 56 -12.80 13.37 7.07
C TYR A 56 -14.05 12.51 7.07
N MET A 57 -15.00 12.79 6.16
CA MET A 57 -16.16 11.93 5.97
C MET A 57 -15.74 10.64 5.26
N ILE A 58 -15.35 9.65 6.06
CA ILE A 58 -14.97 8.33 5.58
C ILE A 58 -16.24 7.56 5.27
N THR A 59 -16.39 7.14 4.02
CA THR A 59 -17.62 6.48 3.51
C THR A 59 -17.47 4.96 3.43
N SER A 60 -16.27 4.43 3.63
CA SER A 60 -16.02 2.99 3.63
C SER A 60 -15.49 2.51 4.97
N GLU A 61 -15.62 1.22 5.22
CA GLU A 61 -14.77 0.55 6.19
C GLU A 61 -13.33 0.50 5.67
N VAL A 62 -12.38 0.20 6.56
CA VAL A 62 -10.99 -0.04 6.17
C VAL A 62 -10.93 -1.36 5.42
N TYR A 63 -10.42 -1.35 4.21
CA TYR A 63 -10.25 -2.54 3.39
C TYR A 63 -8.82 -2.68 2.89
N GLU A 64 -8.44 -3.90 2.55
CA GLU A 64 -7.12 -4.14 1.97
C GLU A 64 -7.08 -3.59 0.55
N ALA A 65 -6.12 -2.73 0.27
CA ALA A 65 -5.87 -2.29 -1.09
C ALA A 65 -5.42 -3.50 -1.92
N ASN A 66 -6.12 -3.73 -3.04
CA ASN A 66 -5.75 -4.79 -3.99
C ASN A 66 -4.41 -4.45 -4.63
N ARG A 67 -3.33 -4.74 -3.92
CA ARG A 67 -1.98 -4.71 -4.47
C ARG A 67 -1.63 -6.14 -4.86
N ARG A 68 -1.06 -6.28 -6.04
CA ARG A 68 -0.64 -7.57 -6.61
C ARG A 68 0.53 -8.22 -5.87
N THR A 69 0.76 -7.88 -4.60
CA THR A 69 1.90 -8.34 -3.83
C THR A 69 1.47 -9.28 -2.72
N LEU A 70 2.17 -10.40 -2.64
CA LEU A 70 1.95 -11.44 -1.63
C LEU A 70 2.38 -11.01 -0.21
N LEU A 71 3.22 -9.98 -0.08
CA LEU A 71 3.93 -9.68 1.16
C LEU A 71 3.57 -8.34 1.80
N SER A 72 2.97 -7.41 1.08
CA SER A 72 2.65 -6.10 1.64
C SER A 72 1.22 -5.69 1.31
N LYS A 73 0.43 -5.57 2.34
CA LYS A 73 -0.97 -5.14 2.23
C LYS A 73 -1.08 -3.69 2.71
N GLY A 74 -1.29 -2.77 1.77
CA GLY A 74 -1.74 -1.43 2.11
C GLY A 74 -3.20 -1.47 2.58
N LEU A 75 -3.57 -0.59 3.48
CA LEU A 75 -4.96 -0.40 3.90
C LEU A 75 -5.54 0.82 3.22
N ALA A 76 -6.78 0.72 2.79
CA ALA A 76 -7.47 1.77 2.06
C ALA A 76 -8.76 2.21 2.74
N ILE A 77 -9.08 3.49 2.58
CA ILE A 77 -10.37 4.09 2.93
C ILE A 77 -10.85 4.97 1.78
N LYS A 78 -12.16 5.15 1.69
CA LYS A 78 -12.78 6.11 0.78
C LYS A 78 -13.24 7.34 1.54
N ILE A 79 -12.89 8.51 1.04
CA ILE A 79 -13.24 9.81 1.61
C ILE A 79 -14.09 10.57 0.60
N ARG A 80 -15.23 11.12 1.03
CA ARG A 80 -16.08 11.96 0.21
C ARG A 80 -15.48 13.36 0.03
N LYS A 81 -15.65 13.93 -1.15
CA LYS A 81 -15.17 15.28 -1.48
C LYS A 81 -15.90 16.37 -0.68
N ASP A 82 -17.19 16.17 -0.41
CA ASP A 82 -18.01 17.13 0.35
C ASP A 82 -17.59 17.30 1.81
N SER A 83 -16.81 16.35 2.34
CA SER A 83 -16.28 16.40 3.70
C SER A 83 -15.08 17.33 3.85
N LEU A 84 -14.55 17.81 2.74
CA LEU A 84 -13.47 18.77 2.77
C LEU A 84 -14.05 20.14 3.13
N HIS A 85 -13.66 20.70 4.27
CA HIS A 85 -13.88 22.11 4.53
C HIS A 85 -13.46 22.90 3.29
N LYS A 86 -14.18 23.98 2.95
CA LYS A 86 -13.96 24.78 1.73
C LYS A 86 -12.51 25.21 1.50
N ASP A 87 -11.68 25.16 2.53
CA ASP A 87 -10.27 25.55 2.51
C ASP A 87 -9.29 24.39 2.25
N ILE A 88 -9.75 23.13 2.29
CA ILE A 88 -8.88 21.97 2.05
C ILE A 88 -8.85 21.67 0.56
N LYS A 89 -7.87 22.22 -0.13
CA LYS A 89 -7.65 21.94 -1.56
C LYS A 89 -7.07 20.56 -1.83
N LEU A 90 -6.50 19.91 -0.83
CA LEU A 90 -5.76 18.66 -0.93
C LEU A 90 -5.99 17.79 0.30
N ILE A 91 -6.35 16.53 0.09
CA ILE A 91 -6.36 15.54 1.17
C ILE A 91 -4.91 15.20 1.50
N LYS A 92 -4.53 15.45 2.74
CA LYS A 92 -3.20 15.13 3.28
C LYS A 92 -3.33 14.57 4.70
N PRO A 93 -2.38 13.75 5.17
CA PRO A 93 -2.35 13.31 6.56
C PRO A 93 -2.27 14.52 7.52
N ILE A 94 -3.01 14.47 8.63
CA ILE A 94 -3.16 15.61 9.55
C ILE A 94 -1.94 15.79 10.43
N SER A 95 -1.28 14.71 10.80
CA SER A 95 -0.16 14.71 11.74
C SER A 95 1.09 14.08 11.14
N GLY A 96 2.26 14.47 11.63
CA GLY A 96 3.55 13.95 11.19
C GLY A 96 4.22 14.79 10.10
N ASN A 97 5.52 14.52 9.89
CA ASN A 97 6.32 15.18 8.87
C ASN A 97 6.16 14.45 7.54
N TRP A 98 5.20 14.91 6.74
CA TRP A 98 4.92 14.32 5.44
C TRP A 98 5.51 15.17 4.32
N THR A 99 6.21 14.51 3.40
CA THR A 99 6.74 15.11 2.18
C THR A 99 5.91 14.65 0.99
N LEU A 100 5.48 15.58 0.15
CA LEU A 100 4.85 15.26 -1.13
C LEU A 100 5.95 14.83 -2.10
N VAL A 101 5.97 13.54 -2.48
CA VAL A 101 7.03 12.96 -3.33
C VAL A 101 6.59 12.78 -4.78
N ASP A 102 5.29 12.68 -5.02
CA ASP A 102 4.74 12.57 -6.39
C ASP A 102 3.38 13.25 -6.47
N GLN A 103 3.12 13.93 -7.59
CA GLN A 103 1.86 14.59 -7.86
C GLN A 103 1.51 14.48 -9.34
N THR A 104 0.33 13.93 -9.60
CA THR A 104 -0.31 13.95 -10.92
C THR A 104 -1.69 14.59 -10.83
N LYS A 105 -2.38 14.74 -11.96
CA LYS A 105 -3.74 15.32 -11.99
C LYS A 105 -4.74 14.61 -11.06
N ASN A 106 -4.58 13.30 -10.86
CA ASN A 106 -5.54 12.46 -10.14
C ASN A 106 -4.94 11.72 -8.95
N ARG A 107 -3.65 11.93 -8.64
CA ARG A 107 -2.95 11.20 -7.59
C ARG A 107 -1.92 12.08 -6.90
N TYR A 108 -1.87 11.96 -5.57
CA TYR A 108 -0.85 12.54 -4.70
C TYR A 108 -0.19 11.43 -3.91
N VAL A 109 1.12 11.51 -3.71
CA VAL A 109 1.87 10.54 -2.90
C VAL A 109 2.62 11.31 -1.84
N TYR A 110 2.32 11.01 -0.59
CA TYR A 110 3.01 11.53 0.58
C TYR A 110 3.85 10.44 1.21
N GLU A 111 4.99 10.81 1.74
CA GLU A 111 5.93 9.91 2.37
C GLU A 111 6.46 10.50 3.66
N ASN A 112 6.64 9.63 4.67
CA ASN A 112 7.46 9.87 5.85
C ASN A 112 8.40 8.68 6.06
N GLU A 113 9.15 8.67 7.18
CA GLU A 113 10.14 7.62 7.46
C GLU A 113 9.52 6.21 7.52
N SER A 114 8.27 6.08 7.97
CA SER A 114 7.62 4.79 8.26
C SER A 114 6.54 4.40 7.25
N TYR A 115 5.90 5.38 6.62
CA TYR A 115 4.71 5.15 5.80
C TYR A 115 4.73 5.94 4.50
N ARG A 116 3.98 5.41 3.54
CA ARG A 116 3.64 6.07 2.28
C ARG A 116 2.13 6.11 2.11
N VAL A 117 1.60 7.28 1.77
CA VAL A 117 0.17 7.52 1.55
C VAL A 117 -0.05 7.84 0.08
N TYR A 118 -0.96 7.11 -0.54
CA TYR A 118 -1.42 7.38 -1.88
C TYR A 118 -2.84 7.92 -1.81
N VAL A 119 -3.06 9.10 -2.32
CA VAL A 119 -4.38 9.72 -2.45
C VAL A 119 -4.73 9.77 -3.91
N THR A 120 -5.72 9.00 -4.33
CA THR A 120 -6.15 8.91 -5.72
C THR A 120 -7.60 9.37 -5.83
N LYS A 121 -7.91 10.19 -6.84
CA LYS A 121 -9.28 10.60 -7.10
C LYS A 121 -10.11 9.38 -7.53
N ASP A 122 -11.25 9.16 -6.85
CA ASP A 122 -12.19 8.13 -7.23
C ASP A 122 -13.01 8.63 -8.43
N SER A 123 -12.88 7.94 -9.57
CA SER A 123 -13.58 8.32 -10.80
C SER A 123 -15.06 7.93 -10.79
N GLU A 124 -15.44 6.97 -9.96
CA GLU A 124 -16.82 6.45 -9.89
C GLU A 124 -17.67 7.21 -8.88
N ASN A 125 -17.04 7.68 -7.80
CA ASN A 125 -17.69 8.42 -6.74
C ASN A 125 -16.98 9.76 -6.58
N ASP A 126 -17.68 10.85 -6.40
CA ASP A 126 -17.06 12.17 -6.20
C ASP A 126 -16.29 12.22 -4.87
N GLY A 127 -15.12 11.59 -4.86
CA GLY A 127 -14.32 11.38 -3.67
C GLY A 127 -12.87 11.01 -3.95
N TYR A 128 -12.23 10.46 -2.93
CA TYR A 128 -10.84 10.04 -2.97
C TYR A 128 -10.67 8.67 -2.31
N ILE A 129 -9.77 7.88 -2.86
CA ILE A 129 -9.29 6.65 -2.27
C ILE A 129 -7.93 6.97 -1.64
N VAL A 130 -7.82 6.76 -0.34
CA VAL A 130 -6.58 6.92 0.42
C VAL A 130 -6.05 5.55 0.77
N VAL A 131 -4.81 5.28 0.40
CA VAL A 131 -4.12 4.02 0.71
C VAL A 131 -2.91 4.32 1.57
N LEU A 132 -2.85 3.74 2.75
CA LEU A 132 -1.68 3.77 3.63
C LEU A 132 -0.90 2.48 3.46
N ALA A 133 0.39 2.59 3.19
CA ALA A 133 1.33 1.48 3.11
C ALA A 133 2.59 1.77 3.93
N ARG A 134 3.33 0.73 4.31
CA ARG A 134 4.63 0.91 4.95
C ARG A 134 5.65 1.40 3.93
N ASN A 135 6.51 2.31 4.35
CA ASN A 135 7.61 2.81 3.50
C ASN A 135 8.82 1.90 3.63
N ASN A 136 8.77 0.73 3.00
CA ASN A 136 9.88 -0.20 2.95
C ASN A 136 10.21 -0.59 1.50
N TRP A 137 11.41 -1.15 1.28
CA TRP A 137 11.89 -1.49 -0.05
C TRP A 137 11.04 -2.55 -0.78
N LEU A 138 10.38 -3.45 -0.05
CA LEU A 138 9.47 -4.46 -0.62
C LEU A 138 8.23 -3.80 -1.23
N GLU A 139 7.71 -2.76 -0.56
CA GLU A 139 6.61 -1.94 -1.07
C GLU A 139 7.03 -1.16 -2.32
N LEU A 140 8.28 -0.67 -2.36
CA LEU A 140 8.81 0.09 -3.50
C LEU A 140 8.96 -0.77 -4.74
N LEU A 141 9.29 -2.03 -4.59
CA LEU A 141 9.44 -2.98 -5.70
C LEU A 141 8.09 -3.46 -6.26
N HIS A 142 6.97 -3.11 -5.63
CA HIS A 142 5.64 -3.61 -5.99
C HIS A 142 5.56 -5.14 -6.07
N LEU A 143 6.40 -5.83 -5.28
CA LEU A 143 6.49 -7.29 -5.19
C LEU A 143 5.51 -7.85 -4.17
#